data_7ad00a17b53bc242b7758ccb719309df
#
_entry.id   7ad00a17b53bc242b7758ccb719309df
#
_cell.length_a   1.000
_cell.length_b   1.000
_cell.length_c   1.000
_cell.angle_alpha   90.00
_cell.angle_beta   90.00
_cell.angle_gamma   90.00
#
_symmetry.space_group_name_H-M   'P 1'
#
loop_
_entity.id
_entity.type
_entity.pdbx_description
1 polymer ?
#
loop_
_entity_poly.entity_id
_entity_poly.type
_entity_poly.pdbx_seq_one_letter_code
_entity_poly.pdbx_strand_id
1 'polypeptide(L)'
;MPEADTAKAEAYFDRALAVARQQQAKSWELRAAMSMARLWRDQGKRDEARELLAPVYGWFTEGFDTRDLKEAKALLEELAV
;
A
#
# COMPACT_ATOMS: atom_id res chain seq x y z
N MET A 1 22.75 -5.85 -5.61
CA MET A 1 21.96 -5.42 -6.76
C MET A 1 20.63 -4.85 -6.27
N PRO A 2 20.34 -3.58 -6.56
CA PRO A 2 19.11 -2.97 -6.09
C PRO A 2 17.85 -3.69 -6.58
N GLU A 3 17.88 -4.19 -7.80
CA GLU A 3 16.74 -4.87 -8.39
C GLU A 3 16.37 -6.16 -7.64
N ALA A 4 17.35 -6.91 -7.20
CA ALA A 4 17.11 -8.14 -6.47
C ALA A 4 16.45 -7.85 -5.12
N ASP A 5 16.90 -6.81 -4.42
CA ASP A 5 16.33 -6.42 -3.15
C ASP A 5 14.91 -5.89 -3.32
N THR A 6 14.67 -5.13 -4.39
CA THR A 6 13.36 -4.63 -4.72
C THR A 6 12.38 -5.77 -5.02
N ALA A 7 12.80 -6.75 -5.80
CA ALA A 7 11.97 -7.90 -6.13
C ALA A 7 11.61 -8.70 -4.88
N LYS A 8 12.55 -8.87 -3.96
CA LYS A 8 12.30 -9.55 -2.69
C LYS A 8 11.33 -8.77 -1.84
N ALA A 9 11.48 -7.46 -1.77
CA ALA A 9 10.57 -6.60 -1.01
C ALA A 9 9.16 -6.67 -1.59
N GLU A 10 9.01 -6.61 -2.89
CA GLU A 10 7.71 -6.73 -3.55
C GLU A 10 7.07 -8.08 -3.26
N ALA A 11 7.83 -9.15 -3.35
CA ALA A 11 7.33 -10.48 -3.05
C ALA A 11 6.88 -10.60 -1.60
N TYR A 12 7.65 -10.01 -0.69
CA TYR A 12 7.31 -10.00 0.73
C TYR A 12 6.00 -9.26 0.98
N PHE A 13 5.86 -8.06 0.44
CA PHE A 13 4.65 -7.27 0.64
C PHE A 13 3.44 -7.90 -0.04
N ASP A 14 3.64 -8.47 -1.21
CA ASP A 14 2.58 -9.16 -1.93
C ASP A 14 2.03 -10.34 -1.10
N ARG A 15 2.94 -11.10 -0.50
CA ARG A 15 2.58 -12.20 0.37
C ARG A 15 1.89 -11.71 1.64
N ALA A 16 2.39 -10.61 2.22
CA ALA A 16 1.78 -10.01 3.40
C ALA A 16 0.36 -9.54 3.11
N LEU A 17 0.14 -8.96 1.93
CA LEU A 17 -1.20 -8.56 1.50
C LEU A 17 -2.12 -9.76 1.36
N ALA A 18 -1.64 -10.84 0.75
CA ALA A 18 -2.42 -12.05 0.57
C ALA A 18 -2.83 -12.65 1.92
N VAL A 19 -1.90 -12.71 2.86
CA VAL A 19 -2.19 -13.23 4.20
C VAL A 19 -3.16 -12.33 4.93
N ALA A 20 -2.98 -11.01 4.85
CA ALA A 20 -3.87 -10.05 5.49
C ALA A 20 -5.30 -10.16 4.95
N ARG A 21 -5.45 -10.32 3.65
CA ARG A 21 -6.76 -10.51 3.01
C ARG A 21 -7.41 -11.81 3.46
N GLN A 22 -6.63 -12.87 3.54
CA GLN A 22 -7.11 -14.18 3.95
C GLN A 22 -7.61 -14.16 5.40
N GLN A 23 -6.93 -13.41 6.26
CA GLN A 23 -7.28 -13.27 7.67
C GLN A 23 -8.25 -12.12 7.91
N GLN A 24 -8.63 -11.40 6.88
CA GLN A 24 -9.46 -10.19 6.97
C GLN A 24 -8.86 -9.14 7.91
N ALA A 25 -7.54 -9.10 7.98
CA ALA A 25 -6.81 -8.15 8.81
C ALA A 25 -6.61 -6.84 8.02
N LYS A 26 -7.63 -6.01 7.96
CA LYS A 26 -7.64 -4.80 7.11
C LYS A 26 -6.55 -3.80 7.47
N SER A 27 -6.25 -3.65 8.76
CA SER A 27 -5.18 -2.75 9.19
C SER A 27 -3.83 -3.18 8.65
N TRP A 28 -3.55 -4.47 8.68
CA TRP A 28 -2.32 -5.02 8.12
C TRP A 28 -2.27 -4.87 6.62
N GLU A 29 -3.41 -5.08 5.97
CA GLU A 29 -3.51 -4.92 4.52
C GLU A 29 -3.20 -3.47 4.12
N LEU A 30 -3.75 -2.51 4.85
CA LEU A 30 -3.48 -1.10 4.60
C LEU A 30 -2.00 -0.76 4.75
N ARG A 31 -1.38 -1.25 5.82
CA ARG A 31 0.05 -1.01 6.05
C ARG A 31 0.92 -1.62 4.97
N ALA A 32 0.62 -2.86 4.59
CA ALA A 32 1.36 -3.54 3.54
C ALA A 32 1.19 -2.81 2.20
N ALA A 33 -0.03 -2.38 1.90
CA ALA A 33 -0.32 -1.64 0.68
C ALA A 33 0.43 -0.31 0.65
N MET A 34 0.46 0.40 1.77
CA MET A 34 1.21 1.66 1.85
C MET A 34 2.71 1.45 1.63
N SER A 35 3.27 0.41 2.24
CA SER A 35 4.68 0.11 2.09
C SER A 35 5.02 -0.22 0.64
N MET A 36 4.20 -1.04 0.00
CA MET A 36 4.39 -1.38 -1.40
C MET A 36 4.20 -0.16 -2.31
N ALA A 37 3.21 0.67 -2.01
CA ALA A 37 2.96 1.88 -2.78
C ALA A 37 4.14 2.85 -2.70
N ARG A 38 4.75 2.99 -1.54
CA ARG A 38 5.94 3.82 -1.38
C ARG A 38 7.11 3.28 -2.20
N LEU A 39 7.28 1.97 -2.18
CA LEU A 39 8.32 1.32 -2.95
C LEU A 39 8.12 1.58 -4.44
N TRP A 40 6.90 1.39 -4.93
CA TRP A 40 6.59 1.63 -6.33
C TRP A 40 6.70 3.11 -6.71
N ARG A 41 6.32 4.01 -5.81
CA ARG A 41 6.52 5.44 -6.03
C ARG A 41 7.99 5.76 -6.27
N ASP A 42 8.86 5.19 -5.44
CA ASP A 42 10.30 5.42 -5.56
C ASP A 42 10.87 4.85 -6.86
N GLN A 43 10.21 3.84 -7.41
CA GLN A 43 10.58 3.26 -8.71
C GLN A 43 9.95 4.00 -9.89
N GLY A 44 9.14 5.01 -9.65
CA GLY A 44 8.44 5.71 -10.71
C GLY A 44 7.14 5.06 -11.14
N LYS A 45 6.68 4.05 -10.43
CA LYS A 45 5.44 3.33 -10.75
C LYS A 45 4.26 3.92 -10.00
N ARG A 46 3.98 5.19 -10.23
CA ARG A 46 2.94 5.91 -9.49
C ARG A 46 1.53 5.38 -9.75
N ASP A 47 1.22 5.09 -11.01
CA ASP A 47 -0.10 4.60 -11.37
C ASP A 47 -0.39 3.26 -10.70
N GLU A 48 0.58 2.37 -10.72
CA GLU A 48 0.45 1.06 -10.08
C GLU A 48 0.30 1.18 -8.57
N ALA A 49 1.06 2.08 -7.95
CA ALA A 49 0.97 2.33 -6.53
C ALA A 49 -0.42 2.85 -6.15
N ARG A 50 -0.95 3.78 -6.94
CA ARG A 50 -2.28 4.32 -6.71
C ARG A 50 -3.36 3.26 -6.89
N GLU A 51 -3.27 2.45 -7.93
CA GLU A 51 -4.22 1.38 -8.17
C GLU A 51 -4.22 0.33 -7.07
N LEU A 52 -3.06 0.11 -6.44
CA LEU A 52 -2.98 -0.80 -5.31
C LEU A 52 -3.60 -0.20 -4.05
N LEU A 53 -3.25 1.03 -3.74
CA LEU A 53 -3.61 1.65 -2.46
C LEU A 53 -5.04 2.18 -2.41
N ALA A 54 -5.52 2.76 -3.50
CA ALA A 54 -6.84 3.40 -3.50
C ALA A 54 -7.99 2.46 -3.10
N PRO A 55 -8.09 1.24 -3.63
CA PRO A 55 -9.15 0.33 -3.22
C PRO A 55 -9.06 -0.05 -1.74
N VAL A 56 -7.84 -0.28 -1.25
CA VAL A 56 -7.63 -0.63 0.15
C VAL A 56 -8.04 0.53 1.05
N TYR A 57 -7.65 1.75 0.69
CA TYR A 57 -8.04 2.94 1.43
C TYR A 57 -9.57 3.11 1.44
N GLY A 58 -10.22 2.82 0.32
CA GLY A 58 -11.66 2.95 0.18
C GLY A 58 -12.45 2.08 1.16
N TRP A 59 -11.88 0.97 1.59
CA TRP A 59 -12.55 0.09 2.56
C TRP A 59 -12.65 0.71 3.95
N PHE A 60 -11.85 1.73 4.22
CA PHE A 60 -11.79 2.38 5.53
C PHE A 60 -12.51 3.72 5.55
N THR A 61 -13.39 4.00 4.59
CA THR A 61 -13.98 5.34 4.46
C THR A 61 -15.04 5.66 5.50
N GLU A 62 -15.48 4.69 6.31
CA GLU A 62 -16.53 4.92 7.28
C GLU A 62 -15.99 5.11 8.69
N GLY A 63 -15.73 6.37 9.04
CA GLY A 63 -15.55 6.74 10.43
C GLY A 63 -14.20 6.45 11.06
N PHE A 64 -13.23 6.03 10.29
CA PHE A 64 -11.91 5.76 10.83
C PHE A 64 -10.98 6.92 10.55
N ASP A 65 -10.58 7.60 11.61
CA ASP A 65 -9.66 8.72 11.54
C ASP A 65 -8.35 8.31 12.20
N THR A 66 -7.78 7.21 11.72
CA THR A 66 -6.54 6.69 12.26
C THR A 66 -5.35 7.31 11.55
N ARG A 67 -4.20 7.23 12.22
CA ARG A 67 -2.95 7.74 11.66
C ARG A 67 -2.63 7.06 10.32
N ASP A 68 -2.86 5.76 10.24
CA ASP A 68 -2.59 5.01 9.00
C ASP A 68 -3.45 5.53 7.85
N LEU A 69 -4.71 5.86 8.10
CA LEU A 69 -5.58 6.41 7.08
C LEU A 69 -5.14 7.80 6.63
N LYS A 70 -4.68 8.61 7.55
CA LYS A 70 -4.16 9.94 7.20
C LYS A 70 -2.92 9.83 6.34
N GLU A 71 -2.03 8.92 6.68
CA GLU A 71 -0.83 8.67 5.89
C GLU A 71 -1.17 8.12 4.51
N ALA A 72 -2.14 7.20 4.44
CA ALA A 72 -2.58 6.64 3.17
C ALA A 72 -3.18 7.71 2.27
N LYS A 73 -3.99 8.60 2.84
CA LYS A 73 -4.58 9.71 2.09
C LYS A 73 -3.50 10.64 1.53
N ALA A 74 -2.53 10.98 2.37
CA ALA A 74 -1.43 11.84 1.94
C ALA A 74 -0.64 11.19 0.81
N LEU A 75 -0.39 9.90 0.93
CA LEU A 75 0.34 9.14 -0.09
C LEU A 75 -0.45 9.10 -1.40
N LEU A 76 -1.76 8.87 -1.32
CA LEU A 76 -2.62 8.86 -2.52
C LEU A 76 -2.62 10.22 -3.20
N GLU A 77 -2.68 11.31 -2.44
CA GLU A 77 -2.61 12.66 -3.00
C GLU A 77 -1.28 12.90 -3.69
N GLU A 78 -0.19 12.42 -3.09
CA GLU A 78 1.12 12.51 -3.69
C GLU A 78 1.20 11.71 -4.99
N LEU A 79 0.59 10.55 -5.03
CA LEU A 79 0.59 9.70 -6.21
C LEU A 79 -0.29 10.24 -7.34
N ALA A 80 -1.28 11.06 -7.00
CA ALA A 80 -2.20 11.64 -7.98
C ALA A 80 -1.62 12.84 -8.73
N VAL A 81 -0.50 13.38 -8.26
CA VAL A 81 0.14 14.56 -8.88
C VAL A 81 1.00 14.22 -10.09
#